data_ea491e74a7e0924d8ed8e9da4171402c
#
_entry.id   ea491e74a7e0924d8ed8e9da4171402c
#
_cell.length_a   1.000
_cell.length_b   1.000
_cell.length_c   1.000
_cell.angle_alpha   90.00
_cell.angle_beta   90.00
_cell.angle_gamma   90.00
#
_symmetry.space_group_name_H-M   'P 1'
#
loop_
_entity.id
_entity.type
_entity.pdbx_description
1 polymer ?
#
loop_
_entity_poly.entity_id
_entity_poly.type
_entity_poly.pdbx_seq_one_letter_code
_entity_poly.pdbx_strand_id
1 'polypeptide(L)'
;MDTDAPLPLNSSRDDPGGPTGVKRAARSSSLRLTRSGWLVAGALTVTTGLWVAARLDELSGGGLWPWRGPSQIVMLWSTTLAMLSILAVVRAQALEFLFGGLGAAVRLHRKLGLAALLLMGVHGILLAADAVARGASVAAVLVPFWSMDERAIDILAFYILIVLGILAYDQRLRHERWLALHRVIGVLFVLGTLHAAMEPGTIHVYEPLRTWIVILLLVGATAWTYRVLLFARFGPRYRYQVEAVVPKGAQTIDLVLRPVDRRMMYEPGTFVFIGVPSFEGMERELHPFSISSSPLDRNLRVSVRQVGDFTQRLSLLSLGDDNPDFWKARRPGRLHPVSTLRREDVDVYGPFGGFTPHRFQQYRRMVWVGAGIGITPFLSMLAFERGTLDVRRIWLYYMVHSREEAVYDEEIRKSPSRAGFSIDYTLWTTADQGHLTAARIAADIGRGDYVVMLCGSMPFIAAFRRQFRDLGLRPDRIIAEELQFRGVPATRPPPKSS
;
A
#
# COMPACT_ATOMS: atom_id res chain seq x y z
N MET A 1 79.85 19.11 14.40
CA MET A 1 79.51 19.99 15.49
C MET A 1 78.06 19.75 15.76
N ASP A 2 77.79 18.76 16.56
CA ASP A 2 77.58 18.79 18.00
C ASP A 2 76.30 19.57 18.33
N THR A 3 75.34 19.07 19.02
CA THR A 3 75.14 18.13 20.13
C THR A 3 73.68 17.92 20.31
N ASP A 4 73.19 16.75 20.35
CA ASP A 4 72.88 15.90 21.52
C ASP A 4 72.14 16.56 22.72
N ALA A 5 71.01 15.98 22.98
CA ALA A 5 70.65 15.27 24.22
C ALA A 5 69.35 15.80 24.92
N PRO A 6 68.75 15.04 25.83
CA PRO A 6 67.45 14.43 25.70
C PRO A 6 66.50 14.83 26.87
N LEU A 7 65.29 14.29 26.83
CA LEU A 7 64.23 14.08 27.84
C LEU A 7 64.46 14.51 29.30
N PRO A 8 63.32 14.83 30.00
CA PRO A 8 62.92 13.81 30.97
C PRO A 8 61.42 13.46 30.99
N LEU A 9 61.19 12.18 31.22
CA LEU A 9 59.99 11.56 31.79
C LEU A 9 59.62 12.22 33.12
N ASN A 10 58.37 12.51 33.34
CA ASN A 10 57.84 12.48 34.69
C ASN A 10 56.42 11.87 34.71
N SER A 11 56.33 10.83 35.48
CA SER A 11 55.18 10.05 35.88
C SER A 11 54.34 10.81 36.90
N SER A 12 53.00 10.80 36.71
CA SER A 12 52.13 10.63 37.88
C SER A 12 50.77 10.11 37.42
N ARG A 13 50.45 8.96 37.97
CA ARG A 13 49.14 8.31 38.06
C ARG A 13 48.05 9.32 38.51
N ASP A 14 46.86 9.21 37.91
CA ASP A 14 45.62 9.06 38.65
C ASP A 14 44.46 8.78 37.65
N ASP A 15 43.99 7.55 37.65
CA ASP A 15 42.63 7.17 37.29
C ASP A 15 41.78 7.31 38.59
N PRO A 16 40.55 7.74 38.63
CA PRO A 16 39.42 6.98 38.11
C PRO A 16 38.23 7.84 37.67
N GLY A 17 37.48 7.41 36.67
CA GLY A 17 36.21 8.02 36.34
C GLY A 17 35.46 7.18 35.31
N GLY A 18 34.59 6.30 35.82
CA GLY A 18 33.75 5.40 35.06
C GLY A 18 32.84 6.08 34.04
N PRO A 19 32.16 5.31 33.18
CA PRO A 19 31.44 5.82 32.02
C PRO A 19 30.27 6.69 32.46
N THR A 20 30.40 7.99 32.27
CA THR A 20 29.31 8.95 32.47
C THR A 20 28.19 8.62 31.52
N GLY A 21 27.07 8.28 32.14
CA GLY A 21 25.82 7.90 31.50
C GLY A 21 25.41 8.86 30.38
N VAL A 22 25.32 8.32 29.20
CA VAL A 22 24.55 8.92 28.13
C VAL A 22 23.10 8.96 28.62
N LYS A 23 22.69 10.10 29.17
CA LYS A 23 21.27 10.41 29.40
C LYS A 23 20.57 10.28 28.08
N ARG A 24 19.90 9.15 27.85
CA ARG A 24 18.85 9.00 26.85
C ARG A 24 17.83 10.09 27.16
N ALA A 25 17.92 11.20 26.47
CA ALA A 25 16.82 12.14 26.38
C ALA A 25 15.66 11.38 25.73
N ALA A 26 14.71 10.97 26.54
CA ALA A 26 13.41 10.51 26.08
C ALA A 26 12.79 11.69 25.31
N ARG A 27 13.07 11.78 24.00
CA ARG A 27 12.36 12.67 23.10
C ARG A 27 10.93 12.16 23.06
N SER A 28 10.02 12.90 23.68
CA SER A 28 8.60 12.78 23.44
C SER A 28 8.38 12.88 21.92
N SER A 29 8.17 11.74 21.28
CA SER A 29 7.68 11.70 19.92
C SER A 29 6.27 12.27 19.96
N SER A 30 6.13 13.57 19.71
CA SER A 30 4.83 14.15 19.40
C SER A 30 4.30 13.35 18.19
N LEU A 31 3.29 12.53 18.43
CA LEU A 31 2.54 11.80 17.40
C LEU A 31 1.87 12.84 16.51
N ARG A 32 2.59 13.33 15.49
CA ARG A 32 1.97 14.13 14.44
C ARG A 32 1.12 13.19 13.61
N LEU A 33 -0.19 13.27 13.80
CA LEU A 33 -1.17 12.55 12.99
C LEU A 33 -1.00 12.96 11.52
N THR A 34 -1.01 11.97 10.64
CA THR A 34 -1.12 12.20 9.20
C THR A 34 -2.50 12.80 8.88
N ARG A 35 -2.69 13.36 7.67
CA ARG A 35 -4.01 13.86 7.23
C ARG A 35 -5.10 12.79 7.39
N SER A 36 -4.81 11.56 6.99
CA SER A 36 -5.72 10.43 7.18
C SER A 36 -5.94 10.08 8.65
N GLY A 37 -4.95 10.25 9.50
CA GLY A 37 -5.09 10.07 10.95
C GLY A 37 -6.03 11.10 11.57
N TRP A 38 -5.95 12.35 11.14
CA TRP A 38 -6.89 13.41 11.57
C TRP A 38 -8.32 13.14 11.12
N LEU A 39 -8.50 12.63 9.87
CA LEU A 39 -9.83 12.25 9.39
C LEU A 39 -10.46 11.15 10.24
N VAL A 40 -9.69 10.09 10.54
CA VAL A 40 -10.15 8.98 11.39
C VAL A 40 -10.48 9.48 12.81
N ALA A 41 -9.57 10.25 13.42
CA ALA A 41 -9.77 10.82 14.75
C ALA A 41 -11.01 11.73 14.79
N GLY A 42 -11.17 12.60 13.79
CA GLY A 42 -12.34 13.48 13.67
C GLY A 42 -13.66 12.70 13.57
N ALA A 43 -13.71 11.67 12.72
CA ALA A 43 -14.90 10.84 12.57
C ALA A 43 -15.26 10.11 13.89
N LEU A 44 -14.27 9.56 14.59
CA LEU A 44 -14.49 8.91 15.88
C LEU A 44 -14.94 9.93 16.96
N THR A 45 -14.37 11.14 16.97
CA THR A 45 -14.77 12.21 17.88
C THR A 45 -16.21 12.63 17.63
N VAL A 46 -16.61 12.82 16.37
CA VAL A 46 -18.00 13.14 16.01
C VAL A 46 -18.94 12.01 16.45
N THR A 47 -18.60 10.75 16.13
CA THR A 47 -19.40 9.59 16.54
C THR A 47 -19.57 9.54 18.05
N THR A 48 -18.49 9.73 18.82
CA THR A 48 -18.51 9.71 20.28
C THR A 48 -19.32 10.88 20.84
N GLY A 49 -19.10 12.10 20.33
CA GLY A 49 -19.82 13.29 20.77
C GLY A 49 -21.32 13.20 20.55
N LEU A 50 -21.74 12.70 19.39
CA LEU A 50 -23.16 12.49 19.09
C LEU A 50 -23.78 11.37 19.95
N TRP A 51 -23.04 10.30 20.23
CA TRP A 51 -23.50 9.26 21.14
C TRP A 51 -23.63 9.76 22.58
N VAL A 52 -22.65 10.53 23.07
CA VAL A 52 -22.74 11.17 24.41
C VAL A 52 -23.93 12.12 24.47
N ALA A 53 -24.12 12.97 23.45
CA ALA A 53 -25.27 13.89 23.39
C ALA A 53 -26.60 13.15 23.39
N ALA A 54 -26.70 12.01 22.71
CA ALA A 54 -27.88 11.15 22.71
C ALA A 54 -28.20 10.51 24.09
N ARG A 55 -27.24 10.50 25.00
CA ARG A 55 -27.32 9.81 26.29
C ARG A 55 -27.13 10.74 27.50
N LEU A 56 -27.15 12.06 27.32
CA LEU A 56 -26.87 13.02 28.38
C LEU A 56 -27.82 12.81 29.59
N ASP A 57 -29.08 12.57 29.33
CA ASP A 57 -30.10 12.37 30.40
C ASP A 57 -29.85 11.07 31.16
N GLU A 58 -29.49 9.99 30.48
CA GLU A 58 -29.19 8.69 31.12
C GLU A 58 -27.84 8.73 31.86
N LEU A 59 -26.84 9.44 31.34
CA LEU A 59 -25.55 9.62 32.00
C LEU A 59 -25.65 10.45 33.27
N SER A 60 -26.49 11.48 33.29
CA SER A 60 -26.72 12.34 34.45
C SER A 60 -27.62 11.68 35.52
N GLY A 61 -28.55 10.79 35.11
CA GLY A 61 -29.48 10.07 35.97
C GLY A 61 -28.98 8.74 36.52
N GLY A 62 -27.74 8.31 36.21
CA GLY A 62 -27.20 7.02 36.66
C GLY A 62 -27.85 5.77 36.05
N GLY A 63 -28.63 5.94 34.98
CA GLY A 63 -29.47 4.88 34.41
C GLY A 63 -28.77 3.97 33.36
N LEU A 64 -27.51 4.22 33.03
CA LEU A 64 -26.78 3.36 32.07
C LEU A 64 -26.34 2.06 32.73
N TRP A 65 -26.85 0.93 32.22
CA TRP A 65 -26.30 -0.37 32.56
C TRP A 65 -24.80 -0.42 32.21
N PRO A 66 -23.95 -0.96 33.10
CA PRO A 66 -22.48 -0.89 32.96
C PRO A 66 -21.94 -1.49 31.66
N TRP A 67 -22.66 -2.38 31.01
CA TRP A 67 -22.21 -3.09 29.79
C TRP A 67 -22.88 -2.60 28.50
N ARG A 68 -24.11 -2.11 28.56
CA ARG A 68 -24.90 -1.70 27.39
C ARG A 68 -24.35 -0.44 26.72
N GLY A 69 -24.00 0.58 27.50
CA GLY A 69 -23.38 1.81 26.97
C GLY A 69 -22.06 1.56 26.25
N PRO A 70 -21.09 0.91 26.92
CA PRO A 70 -19.84 0.48 26.25
C PRO A 70 -20.04 -0.39 25.01
N SER A 71 -21.00 -1.31 25.01
CA SER A 71 -21.33 -2.13 23.85
C SER A 71 -21.76 -1.28 22.65
N GLN A 72 -22.63 -0.28 22.87
CA GLN A 72 -23.13 0.59 21.82
C GLN A 72 -22.02 1.46 21.20
N ILE A 73 -21.19 2.12 22.01
CA ILE A 73 -20.14 2.99 21.49
C ILE A 73 -19.08 2.20 20.72
N VAL A 74 -18.74 0.99 21.18
CA VAL A 74 -17.79 0.09 20.50
C VAL A 74 -18.35 -0.32 19.14
N MET A 75 -19.66 -0.63 19.04
CA MET A 75 -20.31 -0.93 17.76
C MET A 75 -20.29 0.28 16.82
N LEU A 76 -20.58 1.47 17.28
CA LEU A 76 -20.54 2.70 16.49
C LEU A 76 -19.12 3.00 15.98
N TRP A 77 -18.11 2.77 16.80
CA TRP A 77 -16.70 2.87 16.37
C TRP A 77 -16.36 1.82 15.31
N SER A 78 -16.78 0.57 15.52
CA SER A 78 -16.57 -0.49 14.52
C SER A 78 -17.16 -0.10 13.17
N THR A 79 -18.41 0.35 13.14
CA THR A 79 -19.10 0.82 11.93
C THR A 79 -18.37 1.99 11.27
N THR A 80 -17.99 3.02 12.06
CA THR A 80 -17.25 4.19 11.55
C THR A 80 -15.93 3.77 10.89
N LEU A 81 -15.15 2.92 11.56
CA LEU A 81 -13.87 2.45 11.03
C LEU A 81 -14.05 1.56 9.80
N ALA A 82 -15.09 0.72 9.76
CA ALA A 82 -15.39 -0.13 8.60
C ALA A 82 -15.73 0.73 7.37
N MET A 83 -16.58 1.74 7.50
CA MET A 83 -16.94 2.62 6.39
C MET A 83 -15.74 3.43 5.88
N LEU A 84 -14.92 3.97 6.79
CA LEU A 84 -13.67 4.65 6.43
C LEU A 84 -12.66 3.71 5.79
N SER A 85 -12.60 2.45 6.23
CA SER A 85 -11.77 1.41 5.62
C SER A 85 -12.17 1.16 4.16
N ILE A 86 -13.46 1.04 3.87
CA ILE A 86 -13.97 0.86 2.51
C ILE A 86 -13.63 2.10 1.65
N LEU A 87 -13.85 3.30 2.18
CA LEU A 87 -13.53 4.55 1.49
C LEU A 87 -12.05 4.65 1.10
N ALA A 88 -11.14 4.19 1.96
CA ALA A 88 -9.71 4.28 1.71
C ALA A 88 -9.26 3.55 0.43
N VAL A 89 -9.96 2.52 -0.05
CA VAL A 89 -9.57 1.70 -1.21
C VAL A 89 -10.35 1.98 -2.49
N VAL A 90 -11.05 3.09 -2.56
CA VAL A 90 -11.90 3.47 -3.72
C VAL A 90 -11.09 3.65 -5.02
N ARG A 91 -9.79 3.96 -4.94
CA ARG A 91 -8.92 4.27 -6.09
C ARG A 91 -9.37 5.50 -6.88
N ALA A 92 -9.88 6.52 -6.19
CA ALA A 92 -10.14 7.82 -6.79
C ALA A 92 -8.95 8.75 -6.55
N GLN A 93 -8.45 9.39 -7.61
CA GLN A 93 -7.25 10.26 -7.53
C GLN A 93 -7.35 11.35 -6.45
N ALA A 94 -8.54 11.96 -6.29
CA ALA A 94 -8.78 12.95 -5.25
C ALA A 94 -8.59 12.40 -3.83
N LEU A 95 -8.98 11.15 -3.60
CA LEU A 95 -8.82 10.48 -2.30
C LEU A 95 -7.37 10.01 -2.06
N GLU A 96 -6.62 9.70 -3.11
CA GLU A 96 -5.19 9.34 -2.98
C GLU A 96 -4.38 10.45 -2.32
N PHE A 97 -4.67 11.70 -2.65
CA PHE A 97 -4.03 12.85 -2.02
C PHE A 97 -4.32 12.92 -0.51
N LEU A 98 -5.55 12.62 -0.11
CA LEU A 98 -5.99 12.61 1.30
C LEU A 98 -5.29 11.51 2.10
N PHE A 99 -5.14 10.33 1.50
CA PHE A 99 -4.55 9.16 2.17
C PHE A 99 -3.04 9.03 2.00
N GLY A 100 -2.39 9.90 1.23
CA GLY A 100 -0.93 9.87 1.02
C GLY A 100 -0.47 8.84 0.00
N GLY A 101 -1.32 8.53 -1.00
CA GLY A 101 -1.09 7.57 -2.07
C GLY A 101 -1.74 6.20 -1.82
N LEU A 102 -1.88 5.41 -2.90
CA LEU A 102 -2.63 4.15 -2.85
C LEU A 102 -2.02 3.13 -1.87
N GLY A 103 -0.69 3.03 -1.77
CA GLY A 103 -0.02 2.14 -0.82
C GLY A 103 -0.34 2.51 0.64
N ALA A 104 -0.36 3.80 0.98
CA ALA A 104 -0.75 4.27 2.31
C ALA A 104 -2.24 4.02 2.59
N ALA A 105 -3.10 4.22 1.59
CA ALA A 105 -4.54 3.96 1.66
C ALA A 105 -4.83 2.47 1.93
N VAL A 106 -4.16 1.55 1.25
CA VAL A 106 -4.29 0.09 1.48
C VAL A 106 -3.79 -0.30 2.88
N ARG A 107 -2.68 0.27 3.35
CA ARG A 107 -2.23 0.03 4.74
C ARG A 107 -3.25 0.54 5.76
N LEU A 108 -3.84 1.70 5.52
CA LEU A 108 -4.89 2.25 6.37
C LEU A 108 -6.12 1.35 6.35
N HIS A 109 -6.60 0.94 5.18
CA HIS A 109 -7.69 -0.03 5.02
C HIS A 109 -7.48 -1.28 5.89
N ARG A 110 -6.31 -1.90 5.81
CA ARG A 110 -5.99 -3.09 6.61
C ARG A 110 -6.05 -2.83 8.12
N LYS A 111 -5.53 -1.67 8.57
CA LYS A 111 -5.55 -1.30 10.00
C LYS A 111 -6.96 -1.01 10.49
N LEU A 112 -7.73 -0.22 9.74
CA LEU A 112 -9.10 0.13 10.09
C LEU A 112 -10.03 -1.09 10.02
N GLY A 113 -9.88 -1.94 9.00
CA GLY A 113 -10.64 -3.18 8.88
C GLY A 113 -10.38 -4.15 10.02
N LEU A 114 -9.10 -4.34 10.42
CA LEU A 114 -8.76 -5.16 11.58
C LEU A 114 -9.35 -4.57 12.86
N ALA A 115 -9.18 -3.25 13.09
CA ALA A 115 -9.73 -2.60 14.27
C ALA A 115 -11.26 -2.71 14.34
N ALA A 116 -11.94 -2.56 13.19
CA ALA A 116 -13.40 -2.73 13.11
C ALA A 116 -13.82 -4.17 13.49
N LEU A 117 -13.13 -5.19 12.96
CA LEU A 117 -13.42 -6.59 13.32
C LEU A 117 -13.15 -6.91 14.80
N LEU A 118 -12.07 -6.38 15.36
CA LEU A 118 -11.77 -6.56 16.79
C LEU A 118 -12.82 -5.89 17.67
N LEU A 119 -13.22 -4.66 17.33
CA LEU A 119 -14.28 -3.96 18.07
C LEU A 119 -15.63 -4.68 17.93
N MET A 120 -15.92 -5.27 16.77
CA MET A 120 -17.11 -6.11 16.61
C MET A 120 -17.08 -7.31 17.55
N GLY A 121 -15.93 -7.98 17.71
CA GLY A 121 -15.75 -9.06 18.69
C GLY A 121 -15.96 -8.58 20.13
N VAL A 122 -15.39 -7.42 20.48
CA VAL A 122 -15.59 -6.80 21.81
C VAL A 122 -17.07 -6.46 22.05
N HIS A 123 -17.78 -5.96 21.02
CA HIS A 123 -19.22 -5.70 21.09
C HIS A 123 -20.00 -6.97 21.49
N GLY A 124 -19.73 -8.11 20.87
CA GLY A 124 -20.36 -9.40 21.23
C GLY A 124 -20.08 -9.83 22.66
N ILE A 125 -18.84 -9.64 23.15
CA ILE A 125 -18.45 -9.94 24.53
C ILE A 125 -19.23 -9.04 25.52
N LEU A 126 -19.34 -7.74 25.22
CA LEU A 126 -20.07 -6.80 26.05
C LEU A 126 -21.58 -7.08 26.08
N LEU A 127 -22.16 -7.53 24.97
CA LEU A 127 -23.56 -7.98 24.94
C LEU A 127 -23.78 -9.24 25.79
N ALA A 128 -22.85 -10.19 25.76
CA ALA A 128 -22.91 -11.37 26.63
C ALA A 128 -22.80 -10.98 28.12
N ALA A 129 -21.89 -10.06 28.46
CA ALA A 129 -21.74 -9.54 29.82
C ALA A 129 -23.02 -8.82 30.29
N ASP A 130 -23.66 -8.04 29.40
CA ASP A 130 -24.94 -7.37 29.69
C ASP A 130 -26.07 -8.40 29.93
N ALA A 131 -26.12 -9.47 29.14
CA ALA A 131 -27.10 -10.56 29.37
C ALA A 131 -26.90 -11.22 30.73
N VAL A 132 -25.65 -11.56 31.09
CA VAL A 132 -25.34 -12.13 32.42
C VAL A 132 -25.75 -11.18 33.54
N ALA A 133 -25.40 -9.90 33.44
CA ALA A 133 -25.72 -8.90 34.45
C ALA A 133 -27.23 -8.72 34.67
N ARG A 134 -28.06 -8.98 33.66
CA ARG A 134 -29.52 -8.93 33.71
C ARG A 134 -30.18 -10.27 34.10
N GLY A 135 -29.38 -11.31 34.37
CA GLY A 135 -29.91 -12.65 34.60
C GLY A 135 -30.51 -13.32 33.36
N ALA A 136 -30.20 -12.82 32.15
CA ALA A 136 -30.67 -13.38 30.89
C ALA A 136 -29.73 -14.48 30.41
N SER A 137 -30.27 -15.36 29.57
CA SER A 137 -29.47 -16.43 28.97
C SER A 137 -28.43 -15.89 27.97
N VAL A 138 -27.16 -16.21 28.18
CA VAL A 138 -26.09 -15.90 27.24
C VAL A 138 -26.34 -16.58 25.87
N ALA A 139 -26.97 -17.75 25.89
CA ALA A 139 -27.32 -18.45 24.64
C ALA A 139 -28.28 -17.64 23.77
N ALA A 140 -29.17 -16.83 24.34
CA ALA A 140 -30.05 -15.97 23.57
C ALA A 140 -29.32 -14.84 22.83
N VAL A 141 -28.07 -14.53 23.23
CA VAL A 141 -27.23 -13.48 22.62
C VAL A 141 -26.19 -14.07 21.66
N LEU A 142 -25.70 -15.28 21.94
CA LEU A 142 -24.59 -15.87 21.20
C LEU A 142 -24.98 -17.05 20.30
N VAL A 143 -26.11 -17.70 20.54
CA VAL A 143 -26.51 -18.91 19.77
C VAL A 143 -27.54 -18.52 18.71
N PRO A 144 -27.24 -18.64 17.41
CA PRO A 144 -28.22 -18.43 16.35
C PRO A 144 -29.42 -19.36 16.54
N PHE A 145 -30.62 -18.86 16.27
CA PHE A 145 -31.88 -19.64 16.34
C PHE A 145 -32.26 -20.15 17.74
N TRP A 146 -31.62 -19.68 18.82
CA TRP A 146 -32.01 -20.04 20.19
C TRP A 146 -33.45 -19.63 20.52
N SER A 147 -33.83 -18.42 20.11
CA SER A 147 -35.15 -17.82 20.32
C SER A 147 -36.02 -17.77 19.06
N MET A 148 -35.52 -18.18 17.90
CA MET A 148 -36.20 -18.09 16.59
C MET A 148 -36.77 -16.70 16.29
N ASP A 149 -36.10 -15.66 16.80
CA ASP A 149 -36.47 -14.26 16.60
C ASP A 149 -35.58 -13.62 15.52
N GLU A 150 -35.83 -12.33 15.21
CA GLU A 150 -35.10 -11.56 14.20
C GLU A 150 -33.56 -11.50 14.47
N ARG A 151 -33.14 -11.66 15.73
CA ARG A 151 -31.74 -11.62 16.14
C ARG A 151 -30.93 -12.81 15.63
N ALA A 152 -31.59 -13.90 15.27
CA ALA A 152 -30.90 -15.08 14.72
C ALA A 152 -30.08 -14.75 13.48
N ILE A 153 -30.60 -13.89 12.61
CA ILE A 153 -29.91 -13.44 11.39
C ILE A 153 -28.69 -12.57 11.74
N ASP A 154 -28.80 -11.69 12.72
CA ASP A 154 -27.71 -10.82 13.15
C ASP A 154 -26.56 -11.60 13.78
N ILE A 155 -26.90 -12.58 14.64
CA ILE A 155 -25.91 -13.46 15.25
C ILE A 155 -25.20 -14.29 14.18
N LEU A 156 -25.94 -14.82 13.22
CA LEU A 156 -25.34 -15.57 12.09
C LEU A 156 -24.44 -14.68 11.23
N ALA A 157 -24.87 -13.48 10.88
CA ALA A 157 -24.09 -12.49 10.14
C ALA A 157 -22.81 -12.10 10.88
N PHE A 158 -22.90 -11.94 12.21
CA PHE A 158 -21.74 -11.69 13.07
C PHE A 158 -20.70 -12.81 12.98
N TYR A 159 -21.11 -14.09 13.09
CA TYR A 159 -20.19 -15.21 12.97
C TYR A 159 -19.59 -15.35 11.58
N ILE A 160 -20.40 -15.16 10.52
CA ILE A 160 -19.91 -15.16 9.14
C ILE A 160 -18.85 -14.06 8.98
N LEU A 161 -19.09 -12.85 9.51
CA LEU A 161 -18.15 -11.75 9.42
C LEU A 161 -16.82 -12.04 10.13
N ILE A 162 -16.86 -12.65 11.32
CA ILE A 162 -15.67 -13.07 12.06
C ILE A 162 -14.87 -14.12 11.27
N VAL A 163 -15.54 -15.16 10.77
CA VAL A 163 -14.89 -16.22 9.99
C VAL A 163 -14.26 -15.66 8.72
N LEU A 164 -14.99 -14.83 7.97
CA LEU A 164 -14.47 -14.20 6.77
C LEU A 164 -13.32 -13.23 7.09
N GLY A 165 -13.40 -12.53 8.23
CA GLY A 165 -12.33 -11.67 8.74
C GLY A 165 -11.05 -12.44 8.99
N ILE A 166 -11.12 -13.61 9.62
CA ILE A 166 -9.99 -14.51 9.83
C ILE A 166 -9.43 -15.00 8.48
N LEU A 167 -10.30 -15.46 7.58
CA LEU A 167 -9.91 -15.93 6.24
C LEU A 167 -9.28 -14.80 5.39
N ALA A 168 -9.62 -13.55 5.63
CA ALA A 168 -9.00 -12.42 4.94
C ALA A 168 -7.49 -12.27 5.24
N TYR A 169 -7.01 -12.82 6.34
CA TYR A 169 -5.59 -12.87 6.70
C TYR A 169 -4.88 -14.16 6.25
N ASP A 170 -5.62 -15.18 5.80
CA ASP A 170 -5.01 -16.41 5.32
C ASP A 170 -4.36 -16.20 3.94
N GLN A 171 -3.04 -16.34 3.90
CA GLN A 171 -2.23 -16.19 2.68
C GLN A 171 -2.27 -17.44 1.77
N ARG A 172 -2.84 -18.57 2.23
CA ARG A 172 -2.90 -19.83 1.49
C ARG A 172 -4.03 -19.85 0.45
N LEU A 173 -5.04 -18.99 0.61
CA LEU A 173 -6.14 -18.88 -0.33
C LEU A 173 -5.66 -18.32 -1.68
N ARG A 174 -6.07 -18.92 -2.79
CA ARG A 174 -5.87 -18.36 -4.13
C ARG A 174 -6.47 -16.96 -4.20
N HIS A 175 -5.80 -16.05 -4.90
CA HIS A 175 -6.17 -14.64 -4.94
C HIS A 175 -7.64 -14.40 -5.32
N GLU A 176 -8.14 -15.11 -6.32
CA GLU A 176 -9.52 -14.97 -6.80
C GLU A 176 -10.57 -15.34 -5.73
N ARG A 177 -10.36 -16.49 -5.05
CA ARG A 177 -11.24 -16.94 -3.96
C ARG A 177 -11.18 -15.98 -2.78
N TRP A 178 -9.98 -15.56 -2.42
CA TRP A 178 -9.79 -14.57 -1.36
C TRP A 178 -10.52 -13.27 -1.69
N LEU A 179 -10.40 -12.76 -2.93
CA LEU A 179 -11.06 -11.53 -3.37
C LEU A 179 -12.59 -11.65 -3.34
N ALA A 180 -13.14 -12.80 -3.74
CA ALA A 180 -14.57 -13.06 -3.65
C ALA A 180 -15.06 -13.02 -2.21
N LEU A 181 -14.42 -13.77 -1.31
CA LEU A 181 -14.74 -13.80 0.12
C LEU A 181 -14.58 -12.40 0.76
N HIS A 182 -13.50 -11.69 0.43
CA HIS A 182 -13.25 -10.36 0.96
C HIS A 182 -14.31 -9.33 0.55
N ARG A 183 -14.87 -9.43 -0.65
CA ARG A 183 -15.98 -8.57 -1.10
C ARG A 183 -17.24 -8.77 -0.27
N VAL A 184 -17.52 -10.00 0.17
CA VAL A 184 -18.66 -10.31 1.04
C VAL A 184 -18.53 -9.61 2.39
N ILE A 185 -17.32 -9.47 2.95
CA ILE A 185 -17.10 -8.71 4.20
C ILE A 185 -17.62 -7.26 4.05
N GLY A 186 -17.32 -6.62 2.92
CA GLY A 186 -17.81 -5.25 2.66
C GLY A 186 -19.34 -5.18 2.58
N VAL A 187 -19.99 -6.16 1.95
CA VAL A 187 -21.46 -6.26 1.90
C VAL A 187 -22.02 -6.40 3.32
N LEU A 188 -21.47 -7.30 4.13
CA LEU A 188 -21.94 -7.52 5.50
C LEU A 188 -21.79 -6.28 6.38
N PHE A 189 -20.70 -5.52 6.24
CA PHE A 189 -20.55 -4.25 6.96
C PHE A 189 -21.57 -3.19 6.49
N VAL A 190 -21.87 -3.11 5.19
CA VAL A 190 -22.88 -2.19 4.67
C VAL A 190 -24.27 -2.58 5.19
N LEU A 191 -24.62 -3.87 5.13
CA LEU A 191 -25.90 -4.38 5.65
C LEU A 191 -26.01 -4.23 7.17
N GLY A 192 -24.95 -4.52 7.91
CA GLY A 192 -24.91 -4.31 9.37
C GLY A 192 -25.06 -2.84 9.76
N THR A 193 -24.49 -1.91 8.96
CA THR A 193 -24.68 -0.47 9.19
C THR A 193 -26.12 -0.05 8.88
N LEU A 194 -26.73 -0.61 7.82
CA LEU A 194 -28.13 -0.38 7.49
C LEU A 194 -29.05 -0.88 8.60
N HIS A 195 -28.81 -2.11 9.08
CA HIS A 195 -29.52 -2.69 10.22
C HIS A 195 -29.42 -1.77 11.46
N ALA A 196 -28.20 -1.36 11.83
CA ALA A 196 -27.99 -0.45 12.94
C ALA A 196 -28.73 0.90 12.79
N ALA A 197 -28.86 1.40 11.56
CA ALA A 197 -29.61 2.64 11.29
C ALA A 197 -31.13 2.45 11.37
N MET A 198 -31.64 1.22 11.25
CA MET A 198 -33.05 0.88 11.28
C MET A 198 -33.53 0.40 12.68
N GLU A 199 -32.62 -0.08 13.51
CA GLU A 199 -32.91 -0.65 14.83
C GLU A 199 -33.54 0.41 15.75
N PRO A 200 -34.74 0.15 16.36
CA PRO A 200 -35.38 1.06 17.27
C PRO A 200 -34.63 1.15 18.60
N GLY A 201 -33.68 2.04 18.67
CA GLY A 201 -32.83 2.24 19.84
C GLY A 201 -32.27 3.65 19.89
N THR A 202 -31.11 3.83 20.50
CA THR A 202 -30.45 5.11 20.70
C THR A 202 -30.27 5.91 19.42
N ILE A 203 -30.01 5.23 18.30
CA ILE A 203 -29.79 5.86 16.98
C ILE A 203 -31.12 6.47 16.48
N HIS A 204 -32.24 5.82 16.73
CA HIS A 204 -33.57 6.33 16.31
C HIS A 204 -34.07 7.52 17.13
N VAL A 205 -33.69 7.59 18.39
CA VAL A 205 -34.17 8.62 19.32
C VAL A 205 -33.45 9.96 19.11
N TYR A 206 -32.20 9.93 18.63
CA TYR A 206 -31.42 11.15 18.47
C TYR A 206 -31.06 11.37 16.98
N GLU A 207 -31.86 12.21 16.33
CA GLU A 207 -31.73 12.51 14.88
C GLU A 207 -30.32 12.87 14.41
N PRO A 208 -29.49 13.66 15.10
CA PRO A 208 -28.14 13.95 14.62
C PRO A 208 -27.24 12.71 14.55
N LEU A 209 -27.35 11.78 15.50
CA LEU A 209 -26.60 10.52 15.47
C LEU A 209 -27.08 9.63 14.31
N ARG A 210 -28.39 9.52 14.13
CA ARG A 210 -28.97 8.78 13.01
C ARG A 210 -28.50 9.32 11.67
N THR A 211 -28.59 10.63 11.48
CA THR A 211 -28.12 11.31 10.25
C THR A 211 -26.64 11.01 10.00
N TRP A 212 -25.78 11.06 11.02
CA TRP A 212 -24.38 10.72 10.91
C TRP A 212 -24.14 9.28 10.46
N ILE A 213 -24.83 8.31 11.04
CA ILE A 213 -24.72 6.89 10.65
C ILE A 213 -25.21 6.67 9.22
N VAL A 214 -26.31 7.32 8.82
CA VAL A 214 -26.80 7.27 7.42
C VAL A 214 -25.77 7.87 6.45
N ILE A 215 -25.12 8.97 6.79
CA ILE A 215 -24.03 9.53 5.97
C ILE A 215 -22.89 8.52 5.82
N LEU A 216 -22.45 7.90 6.91
CA LEU A 216 -21.40 6.87 6.87
C LEU A 216 -21.82 5.68 6.01
N LEU A 217 -23.07 5.22 6.13
CA LEU A 217 -23.64 4.15 5.29
C LEU A 217 -23.60 4.51 3.81
N LEU A 218 -24.09 5.71 3.45
CA LEU A 218 -24.10 6.16 2.06
C LEU A 218 -22.69 6.28 1.49
N VAL A 219 -21.73 6.83 2.25
CA VAL A 219 -20.33 6.93 1.86
C VAL A 219 -19.72 5.54 1.66
N GLY A 220 -19.91 4.63 2.62
CA GLY A 220 -19.37 3.27 2.54
C GLY A 220 -19.99 2.45 1.41
N ALA A 221 -21.31 2.50 1.27
CA ALA A 221 -22.04 1.78 0.21
C ALA A 221 -21.66 2.30 -1.19
N THR A 222 -21.62 3.61 -1.38
CA THR A 222 -21.19 4.23 -2.64
C THR A 222 -19.74 3.86 -2.96
N ALA A 223 -18.85 3.94 -1.97
CA ALA A 223 -17.44 3.56 -2.11
C ALA A 223 -17.29 2.09 -2.51
N TRP A 224 -18.01 1.19 -1.85
CA TRP A 224 -18.00 -0.24 -2.16
C TRP A 224 -18.55 -0.51 -3.57
N THR A 225 -19.72 0.04 -3.91
CA THR A 225 -20.36 -0.10 -5.21
C THR A 225 -19.45 0.38 -6.33
N TYR A 226 -18.91 1.59 -6.19
CA TYR A 226 -17.95 2.11 -7.17
C TYR A 226 -16.75 1.19 -7.32
N ARG A 227 -16.10 0.81 -6.20
CA ARG A 227 -14.88 0.02 -6.23
C ARG A 227 -15.07 -1.39 -6.78
N VAL A 228 -16.19 -2.05 -6.45
CA VAL A 228 -16.42 -3.46 -6.78
C VAL A 228 -17.13 -3.62 -8.12
N LEU A 229 -18.13 -2.78 -8.40
CA LEU A 229 -19.00 -2.95 -9.56
C LEU A 229 -18.67 -1.97 -10.69
N LEU A 230 -18.35 -0.73 -10.38
CA LEU A 230 -18.28 0.35 -11.38
C LEU A 230 -16.85 0.69 -11.81
N PHE A 231 -15.82 0.38 -11.00
CA PHE A 231 -14.44 0.79 -11.28
C PHE A 231 -13.92 0.26 -12.63
N ALA A 232 -14.23 -0.98 -12.99
CA ALA A 232 -13.80 -1.56 -14.26
C ALA A 232 -14.38 -0.84 -15.48
N ARG A 233 -15.56 -0.18 -15.33
CA ARG A 233 -16.23 0.52 -16.42
C ARG A 233 -16.00 2.03 -16.41
N PHE A 234 -15.97 2.65 -15.25
CA PHE A 234 -15.89 4.11 -15.08
C PHE A 234 -14.58 4.61 -14.48
N GLY A 235 -13.67 3.71 -14.11
CA GLY A 235 -12.33 4.07 -13.66
C GLY A 235 -11.52 4.76 -14.77
N PRO A 236 -10.41 5.42 -14.41
CA PRO A 236 -9.55 6.11 -15.36
C PRO A 236 -8.85 5.10 -16.27
N ARG A 237 -9.55 4.63 -17.31
CA ARG A 237 -9.09 3.64 -18.28
C ARG A 237 -8.62 4.31 -19.56
N TYR A 238 -7.46 3.86 -20.06
CA TYR A 238 -6.87 4.24 -21.31
C TYR A 238 -6.61 2.97 -22.12
N ARG A 239 -6.91 3.00 -23.42
CA ARG A 239 -6.62 1.89 -24.32
C ARG A 239 -5.26 2.09 -24.95
N TYR A 240 -4.44 1.06 -24.84
CA TYR A 240 -3.13 0.97 -25.45
C TYR A 240 -3.03 -0.30 -26.28
N GLN A 241 -2.05 -0.36 -27.16
CA GLN A 241 -1.67 -1.56 -27.90
C GLN A 241 -0.21 -1.89 -27.63
N VAL A 242 0.11 -3.17 -27.56
CA VAL A 242 1.49 -3.63 -27.46
C VAL A 242 2.26 -3.22 -28.70
N GLU A 243 3.22 -2.35 -28.54
CA GLU A 243 4.14 -1.93 -29.62
C GLU A 243 5.34 -2.87 -29.70
N ALA A 244 5.92 -3.21 -28.55
CA ALA A 244 7.03 -4.13 -28.44
C ALA A 244 7.08 -4.77 -27.04
N VAL A 245 7.60 -5.99 -26.99
CA VAL A 245 8.05 -6.65 -25.76
C VAL A 245 9.54 -6.89 -25.90
N VAL A 246 10.34 -6.16 -25.14
CA VAL A 246 11.78 -6.17 -25.22
C VAL A 246 12.37 -6.95 -24.06
N PRO A 247 13.00 -8.11 -24.28
CA PRO A 247 13.68 -8.84 -23.21
C PRO A 247 14.83 -8.00 -22.61
N LYS A 248 14.91 -8.01 -21.28
CA LYS A 248 15.94 -7.35 -20.48
C LYS A 248 16.55 -8.39 -19.53
N GLY A 249 17.46 -9.21 -20.03
CA GLY A 249 17.99 -10.34 -19.27
C GLY A 249 17.01 -11.53 -19.17
N ALA A 250 17.32 -12.49 -18.27
CA ALA A 250 16.62 -13.77 -18.23
C ALA A 250 15.17 -13.72 -17.69
N GLN A 251 14.86 -12.76 -16.84
CA GLN A 251 13.58 -12.71 -16.10
C GLN A 251 12.89 -11.35 -16.14
N THR A 252 13.30 -10.46 -17.02
CA THR A 252 12.75 -9.10 -17.09
C THR A 252 12.42 -8.75 -18.52
N ILE A 253 11.27 -8.11 -18.73
CA ILE A 253 10.86 -7.57 -20.02
C ILE A 253 10.46 -6.11 -19.87
N ASP A 254 10.68 -5.33 -20.91
CA ASP A 254 10.07 -4.02 -21.09
C ASP A 254 8.87 -4.17 -22.04
N LEU A 255 7.69 -3.87 -21.52
CA LEU A 255 6.45 -3.80 -22.29
C LEU A 255 6.27 -2.36 -22.76
N VAL A 256 6.40 -2.13 -24.06
CA VAL A 256 6.21 -0.83 -24.69
C VAL A 256 4.80 -0.76 -25.28
N LEU A 257 4.03 0.22 -24.83
CA LEU A 257 2.62 0.38 -25.13
C LEU A 257 2.36 1.68 -25.89
N ARG A 258 1.75 1.59 -27.06
CA ARG A 258 1.35 2.72 -27.89
C ARG A 258 -0.11 3.13 -27.54
N PRO A 259 -0.39 4.41 -27.29
CA PRO A 259 -1.78 4.85 -27.05
C PRO A 259 -2.63 4.68 -28.31
N VAL A 260 -3.87 4.18 -28.13
CA VAL A 260 -4.87 4.02 -29.22
C VAL A 260 -5.68 5.30 -29.41
N ASP A 261 -6.30 5.77 -28.34
CA ASP A 261 -7.21 6.93 -28.38
C ASP A 261 -6.50 8.19 -27.87
N ARG A 262 -6.22 8.22 -26.58
CA ARG A 262 -5.58 9.34 -25.90
C ARG A 262 -4.40 8.88 -25.07
N ARG A 263 -3.39 9.73 -25.01
CA ARG A 263 -2.24 9.51 -24.15
C ARG A 263 -2.60 9.81 -22.69
N MET A 264 -2.18 8.94 -21.80
CA MET A 264 -2.26 9.19 -20.37
C MET A 264 -1.20 10.22 -19.95
N MET A 265 -1.62 11.24 -19.23
CA MET A 265 -0.70 12.19 -18.58
C MET A 265 -0.39 11.66 -17.18
N TYR A 266 0.90 11.65 -16.81
CA TYR A 266 1.35 11.13 -15.53
C TYR A 266 2.59 11.88 -15.01
N GLU A 267 2.84 11.77 -13.72
CA GLU A 267 4.08 12.23 -13.11
C GLU A 267 5.10 11.07 -13.04
N PRO A 268 6.42 11.36 -13.16
CA PRO A 268 7.44 10.32 -13.04
C PRO A 268 7.40 9.68 -11.66
N GLY A 269 7.56 8.35 -11.61
CA GLY A 269 7.47 7.58 -10.38
C GLY A 269 6.05 7.12 -10.01
N THR A 270 5.06 7.35 -10.87
CA THR A 270 3.72 6.77 -10.72
C THR A 270 3.66 5.36 -11.30
N PHE A 271 2.58 4.65 -11.01
CA PHE A 271 2.31 3.32 -11.51
C PHE A 271 0.93 3.21 -12.13
N VAL A 272 0.71 2.14 -12.88
CA VAL A 272 -0.57 1.81 -13.53
C VAL A 272 -1.00 0.40 -13.18
N PHE A 273 -2.31 0.12 -13.30
CA PHE A 273 -2.77 -1.24 -13.39
C PHE A 273 -2.95 -1.61 -14.86
N ILE A 274 -2.45 -2.78 -15.24
CA ILE A 274 -2.55 -3.32 -16.59
C ILE A 274 -3.43 -4.56 -16.57
N GLY A 275 -4.34 -4.63 -17.54
CA GLY A 275 -5.12 -5.80 -17.87
C GLY A 275 -5.07 -6.07 -19.37
N VAL A 276 -5.11 -7.33 -19.77
CA VAL A 276 -5.13 -7.77 -21.17
C VAL A 276 -6.41 -8.55 -21.41
N PRO A 277 -7.52 -7.86 -21.74
CA PRO A 277 -8.85 -8.47 -21.78
C PRO A 277 -9.07 -9.47 -22.91
N SER A 278 -8.26 -9.42 -23.95
CA SER A 278 -8.33 -10.32 -25.11
C SER A 278 -7.51 -11.61 -24.94
N PHE A 279 -6.69 -11.70 -23.89
CA PHE A 279 -5.79 -12.82 -23.69
C PHE A 279 -6.34 -13.82 -22.67
N GLU A 280 -6.37 -15.09 -23.03
CA GLU A 280 -6.96 -16.14 -22.18
C GLU A 280 -6.25 -16.27 -20.83
N GLY A 281 -7.05 -16.28 -19.76
CA GLY A 281 -6.56 -16.34 -18.38
C GLY A 281 -6.02 -15.03 -17.83
N MET A 282 -6.13 -13.91 -18.57
CA MET A 282 -5.74 -12.57 -18.13
C MET A 282 -6.91 -11.56 -18.12
N GLU A 283 -8.10 -11.97 -18.57
CA GLU A 283 -9.21 -11.09 -18.92
C GLU A 283 -9.76 -10.25 -17.77
N ARG A 284 -9.63 -10.74 -16.56
CA ARG A 284 -10.19 -10.09 -15.36
C ARG A 284 -9.15 -9.64 -14.36
N GLU A 285 -7.87 -9.83 -14.68
CA GLU A 285 -6.78 -9.50 -13.77
C GLU A 285 -6.23 -8.11 -14.07
N LEU A 286 -6.04 -7.33 -13.02
CA LEU A 286 -5.37 -6.04 -13.07
C LEU A 286 -4.16 -6.08 -12.16
N HIS A 287 -2.98 -5.96 -12.76
CA HIS A 287 -1.70 -6.00 -12.05
C HIS A 287 -1.02 -4.64 -12.04
N PRO A 288 -0.45 -4.21 -10.90
CA PRO A 288 0.24 -2.93 -10.79
C PRO A 288 1.66 -3.01 -11.35
N PHE A 289 2.05 -2.01 -12.14
CA PHE A 289 3.40 -1.86 -12.69
C PHE A 289 3.84 -0.42 -12.61
N SER A 290 5.06 -0.17 -12.12
CA SER A 290 5.68 1.15 -12.18
C SER A 290 5.93 1.54 -13.62
N ILE A 291 5.63 2.79 -13.95
CA ILE A 291 5.98 3.36 -15.24
C ILE A 291 7.48 3.59 -15.28
N SER A 292 8.15 3.11 -16.31
CA SER A 292 9.60 3.27 -16.51
C SER A 292 9.97 4.20 -17.67
N SER A 293 8.99 4.65 -18.49
CA SER A 293 9.18 5.70 -19.50
C SER A 293 9.12 7.10 -18.90
N SER A 294 9.63 8.07 -19.65
CA SER A 294 9.42 9.49 -19.38
C SER A 294 7.97 9.90 -19.66
N PRO A 295 7.36 10.80 -18.85
CA PRO A 295 6.10 11.44 -19.21
C PRO A 295 6.13 12.18 -20.57
N LEU A 296 7.31 12.46 -21.11
CA LEU A 296 7.48 13.12 -22.41
C LEU A 296 7.51 12.13 -23.58
N ASP A 297 7.72 10.83 -23.30
CA ASP A 297 7.78 9.80 -24.33
C ASP A 297 6.41 9.57 -24.95
N ARG A 298 6.38 9.27 -26.26
CA ARG A 298 5.14 8.97 -26.98
C ARG A 298 4.48 7.70 -26.47
N ASN A 299 5.29 6.67 -26.22
CA ASN A 299 4.85 5.37 -25.77
C ASN A 299 5.04 5.22 -24.26
N LEU A 300 4.14 4.49 -23.63
CA LEU A 300 4.25 4.11 -22.25
C LEU A 300 5.11 2.85 -22.13
N ARG A 301 6.15 2.87 -21.30
CA ARG A 301 6.95 1.69 -20.97
C ARG A 301 6.72 1.28 -19.53
N VAL A 302 6.45 0.01 -19.32
CA VAL A 302 6.47 -0.64 -18.02
C VAL A 302 7.47 -1.80 -18.04
N SER A 303 8.26 -1.88 -17.00
CA SER A 303 9.28 -2.93 -16.88
C SER A 303 8.81 -3.98 -15.89
N VAL A 304 8.80 -5.23 -16.30
CA VAL A 304 8.13 -6.33 -15.62
C VAL A 304 9.11 -7.46 -15.33
N ARG A 305 9.21 -7.85 -14.04
CA ARG A 305 9.90 -9.09 -13.68
C ARG A 305 8.92 -10.26 -13.78
N GLN A 306 9.30 -11.30 -14.47
CA GLN A 306 8.50 -12.50 -14.72
C GLN A 306 8.57 -13.45 -13.51
N VAL A 307 7.66 -13.27 -12.53
CA VAL A 307 7.65 -14.04 -11.26
C VAL A 307 6.43 -14.95 -11.14
N GLY A 308 5.33 -14.63 -11.80
CA GLY A 308 4.06 -15.38 -11.71
C GLY A 308 3.40 -15.56 -13.06
N ASP A 309 2.33 -16.34 -13.10
CA ASP A 309 1.62 -16.74 -14.31
C ASP A 309 1.26 -15.57 -15.22
N PHE A 310 0.69 -14.49 -14.65
CA PHE A 310 0.33 -13.28 -15.40
C PHE A 310 1.57 -12.63 -16.05
N THR A 311 2.64 -12.44 -15.28
CA THR A 311 3.85 -11.76 -15.79
C THR A 311 4.63 -12.61 -16.78
N GLN A 312 4.58 -13.93 -16.69
CA GLN A 312 5.14 -14.84 -17.69
C GLN A 312 4.35 -14.79 -19.00
N ARG A 313 3.01 -14.71 -18.93
CA ARG A 313 2.16 -14.58 -20.13
C ARG A 313 2.34 -13.26 -20.88
N LEU A 314 2.76 -12.19 -20.19
CA LEU A 314 3.05 -10.91 -20.85
C LEU A 314 4.16 -11.04 -21.91
N SER A 315 5.13 -11.95 -21.76
CA SER A 315 6.16 -12.18 -22.75
C SER A 315 5.62 -12.84 -24.04
N LEU A 316 4.51 -13.57 -23.95
CA LEU A 316 3.88 -14.20 -25.09
C LEU A 316 3.22 -13.19 -26.05
N LEU A 317 2.94 -11.96 -25.57
CA LEU A 317 2.39 -10.89 -26.40
C LEU A 317 3.34 -10.44 -27.52
N SER A 318 4.63 -10.81 -27.45
CA SER A 318 5.65 -10.47 -28.45
C SER A 318 5.71 -11.44 -29.61
N LEU A 319 5.11 -12.61 -29.51
CA LEU A 319 5.42 -13.75 -30.38
C LEU A 319 4.63 -13.77 -31.69
N GLY A 320 3.69 -12.83 -31.89
CA GLY A 320 2.92 -12.70 -33.13
C GLY A 320 2.14 -13.95 -33.54
N ASP A 321 1.54 -13.92 -34.73
CA ASP A 321 0.64 -14.95 -35.23
C ASP A 321 1.30 -16.32 -35.54
N ASP A 322 2.63 -16.39 -35.65
CA ASP A 322 3.36 -17.61 -36.04
C ASP A 322 3.72 -18.55 -34.87
N ASN A 323 3.43 -18.16 -33.61
CA ASN A 323 3.77 -19.01 -32.47
C ASN A 323 2.58 -19.86 -32.01
N PRO A 324 2.73 -21.22 -31.98
CA PRO A 324 1.67 -22.12 -31.51
C PRO A 324 1.21 -21.86 -30.08
N ASP A 325 2.09 -21.36 -29.19
CA ASP A 325 1.76 -21.07 -27.81
C ASP A 325 0.94 -19.77 -27.68
N PHE A 326 1.12 -18.81 -28.58
CA PHE A 326 0.28 -17.64 -28.70
C PHE A 326 -1.16 -18.01 -29.03
N TRP A 327 -1.39 -18.94 -29.97
CA TRP A 327 -2.72 -19.41 -30.35
C TRP A 327 -3.41 -20.24 -29.25
N LYS A 328 -2.65 -21.05 -28.52
CA LYS A 328 -3.17 -21.82 -27.38
C LYS A 328 -3.65 -20.94 -26.23
N ALA A 329 -3.05 -19.76 -26.06
CA ALA A 329 -3.39 -18.80 -25.01
C ALA A 329 -4.56 -17.86 -25.39
N ARG A 330 -5.05 -17.96 -26.64
CA ARG A 330 -6.19 -17.17 -27.13
C ARG A 330 -7.52 -17.93 -26.96
N ARG A 331 -8.60 -17.22 -26.63
CA ARG A 331 -9.95 -17.82 -26.52
C ARG A 331 -10.42 -18.39 -27.84
N PRO A 332 -10.80 -19.66 -27.93
CA PRO A 332 -11.50 -20.18 -29.11
C PRO A 332 -12.88 -19.51 -29.22
N GLY A 333 -13.20 -18.95 -30.37
CA GLY A 333 -14.53 -18.43 -30.70
C GLY A 333 -14.63 -16.95 -31.05
N ARG A 334 -13.58 -16.14 -30.93
CA ARG A 334 -13.50 -14.84 -31.60
C ARG A 334 -12.73 -14.98 -32.91
N LEU A 335 -13.39 -15.43 -33.94
CA LEU A 335 -12.90 -15.35 -35.31
C LEU A 335 -12.75 -13.89 -35.71
N HIS A 336 -11.53 -13.37 -35.67
CA HIS A 336 -11.17 -12.16 -36.41
C HIS A 336 -10.64 -12.58 -37.76
N PRO A 337 -11.04 -11.91 -38.85
CA PRO A 337 -10.51 -12.26 -40.19
C PRO A 337 -8.99 -12.09 -40.22
N VAL A 338 -8.34 -13.06 -40.83
CA VAL A 338 -6.88 -13.31 -40.91
C VAL A 338 -6.05 -12.19 -41.57
N SER A 339 -6.57 -11.00 -41.77
CA SER A 339 -5.93 -10.00 -42.65
C SER A 339 -5.30 -8.79 -42.00
N THR A 340 -5.18 -8.72 -40.67
CA THR A 340 -4.41 -7.63 -40.04
C THR A 340 -3.69 -8.16 -38.81
N LEU A 341 -2.36 -8.05 -38.79
CA LEU A 341 -1.48 -8.12 -37.61
C LEU A 341 -2.06 -7.20 -36.50
N ARG A 342 -3.02 -7.67 -35.72
CA ARG A 342 -3.60 -6.89 -34.63
C ARG A 342 -2.72 -7.03 -33.42
N ARG A 343 -2.05 -5.95 -33.08
CA ARG A 343 -1.39 -5.76 -31.79
C ARG A 343 -2.44 -5.95 -30.68
N GLU A 344 -2.05 -6.68 -29.62
CA GLU A 344 -2.97 -6.93 -28.52
C GLU A 344 -3.36 -5.64 -27.82
N ASP A 345 -4.66 -5.48 -27.56
CA ASP A 345 -5.21 -4.37 -26.82
C ASP A 345 -4.95 -4.55 -25.32
N VAL A 346 -4.48 -3.50 -24.69
CA VAL A 346 -4.14 -3.44 -23.28
C VAL A 346 -4.94 -2.33 -22.61
N ASP A 347 -5.65 -2.68 -21.56
CA ASP A 347 -6.31 -1.72 -20.70
C ASP A 347 -5.35 -1.22 -19.62
N VAL A 348 -5.09 0.07 -19.62
CA VAL A 348 -4.25 0.76 -18.66
C VAL A 348 -5.10 1.64 -17.78
N TYR A 349 -5.11 1.38 -16.48
CA TYR A 349 -5.82 2.18 -15.49
C TYR A 349 -4.84 3.00 -14.67
N GLY A 350 -5.05 4.29 -14.56
CA GLY A 350 -4.17 5.19 -13.80
C GLY A 350 -4.16 6.63 -14.32
N PRO A 351 -3.08 7.38 -14.00
CA PRO A 351 -1.95 7.00 -13.15
C PRO A 351 -2.32 6.98 -11.67
N PHE A 352 -1.58 6.21 -10.88
CA PHE A 352 -1.72 6.10 -9.43
C PHE A 352 -0.37 6.28 -8.73
N GLY A 353 -0.43 6.54 -7.41
CA GLY A 353 0.76 6.68 -6.58
C GLY A 353 1.16 8.14 -6.36
N GLY A 354 2.13 8.29 -5.47
CA GLY A 354 2.65 9.61 -5.09
C GLY A 354 4.14 9.56 -4.86
N PHE A 355 4.80 8.58 -5.46
CA PHE A 355 6.24 8.36 -5.36
C PHE A 355 6.97 9.22 -6.39
N THR A 356 6.80 10.56 -6.26
CA THR A 356 7.39 11.53 -7.19
C THR A 356 8.34 12.47 -6.46
N PRO A 357 9.50 12.83 -7.03
CA PRO A 357 10.44 13.75 -6.41
C PRO A 357 9.87 15.16 -6.26
N HIS A 358 8.88 15.54 -7.09
CA HIS A 358 8.24 16.86 -7.03
C HIS A 358 7.55 17.15 -5.69
N ARG A 359 7.09 16.14 -4.98
CA ARG A 359 6.50 16.31 -3.63
C ARG A 359 7.52 16.68 -2.56
N PHE A 360 8.82 16.57 -2.84
CA PHE A 360 9.90 16.77 -1.89
C PHE A 360 10.85 17.87 -2.35
N GLN A 361 10.33 18.86 -3.07
CA GLN A 361 11.08 19.97 -3.65
C GLN A 361 11.82 20.83 -2.61
N GLN A 362 11.40 20.81 -1.35
CA GLN A 362 12.08 21.48 -0.24
C GLN A 362 13.43 20.85 0.13
N TYR A 363 13.72 19.62 -0.30
CA TYR A 363 14.97 18.95 0.00
C TYR A 363 15.93 19.04 -1.18
N ARG A 364 17.10 19.62 -0.96
CA ARG A 364 18.14 19.74 -2.00
C ARG A 364 18.95 18.46 -2.20
N ARG A 365 18.84 17.49 -1.27
CA ARG A 365 19.57 16.22 -1.26
C ARG A 365 18.59 15.08 -1.20
N MET A 366 18.71 14.13 -2.14
CA MET A 366 17.84 12.97 -2.22
C MET A 366 18.67 11.70 -2.32
N VAL A 367 18.17 10.64 -1.68
CA VAL A 367 18.71 9.29 -1.79
C VAL A 367 17.64 8.41 -2.43
N TRP A 368 17.98 7.83 -3.56
CA TRP A 368 17.12 6.90 -4.28
C TRP A 368 17.70 5.50 -4.16
N VAL A 369 16.94 4.54 -3.64
CA VAL A 369 17.39 3.15 -3.48
C VAL A 369 16.39 2.23 -4.15
N GLY A 370 16.78 1.67 -5.29
CA GLY A 370 16.02 0.70 -6.06
C GLY A 370 16.58 -0.71 -5.91
N ALA A 371 15.76 -1.68 -5.47
CA ALA A 371 16.17 -3.07 -5.35
C ALA A 371 15.54 -3.93 -6.45
N GLY A 372 16.38 -4.57 -7.28
CA GLY A 372 15.95 -5.35 -8.43
C GLY A 372 15.06 -4.54 -9.37
N ILE A 373 13.86 -5.06 -9.69
CA ILE A 373 12.88 -4.34 -10.53
C ILE A 373 12.37 -3.02 -9.89
N GLY A 374 12.60 -2.80 -8.60
CA GLY A 374 12.27 -1.54 -7.92
C GLY A 374 13.08 -0.33 -8.40
N ILE A 375 13.99 -0.51 -9.35
CA ILE A 375 14.66 0.60 -10.04
C ILE A 375 13.74 1.35 -11.00
N THR A 376 12.65 0.75 -11.46
CA THR A 376 11.79 1.24 -12.55
C THR A 376 11.18 2.63 -12.35
N PRO A 377 10.64 3.02 -11.17
CA PRO A 377 10.16 4.39 -11.00
C PRO A 377 11.28 5.43 -11.10
N PHE A 378 12.51 5.07 -10.72
CA PHE A 378 13.66 5.95 -10.83
C PHE A 378 14.12 6.12 -12.29
N LEU A 379 13.93 5.10 -13.17
CA LEU A 379 14.16 5.25 -14.60
C LEU A 379 13.25 6.32 -15.20
N SER A 380 11.97 6.32 -14.85
CA SER A 380 11.02 7.36 -15.28
C SER A 380 11.43 8.74 -14.78
N MET A 381 11.88 8.84 -13.53
CA MET A 381 12.36 10.10 -12.95
C MET A 381 13.62 10.60 -13.66
N LEU A 382 14.60 9.74 -13.90
CA LEU A 382 15.84 10.08 -14.62
C LEU A 382 15.57 10.55 -16.04
N ALA A 383 14.64 9.90 -16.73
CA ALA A 383 14.30 10.24 -18.11
C ALA A 383 13.51 11.56 -18.23
N PHE A 384 12.79 11.96 -17.20
CA PHE A 384 11.93 13.17 -17.18
C PHE A 384 12.68 14.43 -16.73
N GLU A 385 13.65 14.32 -15.83
CA GLU A 385 14.35 15.45 -15.21
C GLU A 385 15.19 16.25 -16.22
N ARG A 386 14.50 16.95 -17.11
CA ARG A 386 15.08 17.89 -18.08
C ARG A 386 14.91 19.33 -17.60
N GLY A 387 15.70 19.75 -16.60
CA GLY A 387 15.90 21.18 -16.33
C GLY A 387 14.83 21.88 -15.50
N THR A 388 13.96 21.15 -14.78
CA THR A 388 12.88 21.73 -13.98
C THR A 388 13.14 21.71 -12.47
N LEU A 389 14.23 21.08 -12.01
CA LEU A 389 14.58 21.03 -10.59
C LEU A 389 15.72 21.99 -10.29
N ASP A 390 15.58 22.77 -9.22
CA ASP A 390 16.71 23.46 -8.59
C ASP A 390 17.86 22.48 -8.35
N VAL A 391 19.09 22.94 -8.54
CA VAL A 391 20.33 22.15 -8.45
C VAL A 391 20.27 21.21 -7.25
N ARG A 392 20.08 19.92 -7.50
CA ARG A 392 19.95 18.89 -6.48
C ARG A 392 21.01 17.82 -6.64
N ARG A 393 21.45 17.29 -5.54
CA ARG A 393 22.32 16.13 -5.53
C ARG A 393 21.51 14.89 -5.19
N ILE A 394 21.56 13.89 -6.05
CA ILE A 394 20.86 12.63 -5.93
C ILE A 394 21.90 11.51 -5.79
N TRP A 395 21.82 10.73 -4.73
CA TRP A 395 22.55 9.48 -4.60
C TRP A 395 21.62 8.35 -5.02
N LEU A 396 21.91 7.70 -6.14
CA LEU A 396 21.12 6.60 -6.68
C LEU A 396 21.87 5.28 -6.44
N TYR A 397 21.28 4.41 -5.64
CA TYR A 397 21.76 3.05 -5.41
C TYR A 397 20.85 2.07 -6.14
N TYR A 398 21.42 1.33 -7.10
CA TYR A 398 20.76 0.22 -7.76
C TYR A 398 21.26 -1.08 -7.15
N MET A 399 20.42 -1.76 -6.38
CA MET A 399 20.75 -2.98 -5.66
C MET A 399 20.25 -4.19 -6.42
N VAL A 400 21.14 -5.15 -6.70
CA VAL A 400 20.85 -6.44 -7.33
C VAL A 400 21.62 -7.55 -6.63
N HIS A 401 21.28 -8.81 -6.91
CA HIS A 401 22.04 -9.92 -6.35
C HIS A 401 23.39 -10.07 -7.06
N SER A 402 23.37 -10.17 -8.38
CA SER A 402 24.58 -10.27 -9.21
C SER A 402 24.58 -9.20 -10.31
N ARG A 403 25.72 -9.02 -10.97
CA ARG A 403 25.86 -8.02 -12.03
C ARG A 403 24.99 -8.31 -13.25
N GLU A 404 24.70 -9.58 -13.52
CA GLU A 404 23.83 -10.01 -14.63
C GLU A 404 22.39 -9.59 -14.41
N GLU A 405 21.96 -9.44 -13.15
CA GLU A 405 20.62 -8.92 -12.80
C GLU A 405 20.51 -7.40 -12.97
N ALA A 406 21.62 -6.69 -13.17
CA ALA A 406 21.64 -5.24 -13.31
C ALA A 406 21.25 -4.77 -14.72
N VAL A 407 20.10 -5.23 -15.22
CA VAL A 407 19.66 -5.08 -16.62
C VAL A 407 19.45 -3.62 -17.06
N TYR A 408 19.41 -2.68 -16.14
CA TYR A 408 19.28 -1.23 -16.40
C TYR A 408 20.56 -0.44 -16.06
N ASP A 409 21.68 -1.09 -15.70
CA ASP A 409 22.93 -0.40 -15.35
C ASP A 409 23.42 0.51 -16.48
N GLU A 410 23.44 -0.01 -17.71
CA GLU A 410 23.88 0.76 -18.89
C GLU A 410 22.93 1.94 -19.21
N GLU A 411 21.61 1.74 -19.09
CA GLU A 411 20.60 2.79 -19.30
C GLU A 411 20.78 3.94 -18.28
N ILE A 412 21.04 3.60 -17.03
CA ILE A 412 21.28 4.58 -15.97
C ILE A 412 22.57 5.34 -16.21
N ARG A 413 23.67 4.65 -16.56
CA ARG A 413 24.98 5.29 -16.84
C ARG A 413 24.95 6.19 -18.07
N LYS A 414 24.18 5.83 -19.09
CA LYS A 414 23.98 6.64 -20.30
C LYS A 414 22.97 7.77 -20.09
N SER A 415 22.24 7.77 -18.99
CA SER A 415 21.31 8.85 -18.66
C SER A 415 22.16 10.11 -18.39
N PRO A 416 22.17 11.10 -19.30
CA PRO A 416 23.10 12.19 -19.17
C PRO A 416 22.77 12.98 -17.91
N SER A 417 23.82 13.35 -17.18
CA SER A 417 23.80 14.44 -16.22
C SER A 417 23.34 15.70 -16.96
N ARG A 418 22.03 15.93 -17.05
CA ARG A 418 21.46 17.07 -17.78
C ARG A 418 21.36 18.24 -16.81
N ALA A 419 21.63 19.42 -17.34
CA ALA A 419 21.71 20.68 -16.63
C ALA A 419 20.65 20.79 -15.50
N GLY A 420 21.12 20.81 -14.25
CA GLY A 420 20.28 21.09 -13.10
C GLY A 420 20.42 20.16 -11.89
N PHE A 421 20.94 18.93 -12.02
CA PHE A 421 21.24 18.10 -10.87
C PHE A 421 22.40 17.14 -11.09
N SER A 422 23.10 16.81 -9.98
CA SER A 422 24.21 15.88 -9.94
C SER A 422 23.70 14.53 -9.46
N ILE A 423 23.98 13.46 -10.20
CA ILE A 423 23.66 12.07 -9.80
C ILE A 423 24.94 11.34 -9.47
N ASP A 424 25.05 10.89 -8.23
CA ASP A 424 26.07 9.96 -7.78
C ASP A 424 25.47 8.54 -7.87
N TYR A 425 25.73 7.84 -8.97
CA TYR A 425 25.19 6.50 -9.21
C TYR A 425 26.11 5.41 -8.68
N THR A 426 25.53 4.46 -7.94
CA THR A 426 26.22 3.29 -7.42
C THR A 426 25.44 2.02 -7.74
N LEU A 427 26.03 1.12 -8.53
CA LEU A 427 25.56 -0.25 -8.66
C LEU A 427 26.06 -1.05 -7.45
N TRP A 428 25.15 -1.68 -6.72
CA TRP A 428 25.46 -2.49 -5.55
C TRP A 428 25.06 -3.94 -5.77
N THR A 429 26.05 -4.84 -5.80
CA THR A 429 25.84 -6.28 -5.96
C THR A 429 25.97 -6.97 -4.60
N THR A 430 24.88 -7.62 -4.15
CA THR A 430 24.89 -8.24 -2.81
C THR A 430 25.72 -9.51 -2.75
N ALA A 431 25.98 -10.17 -3.88
CA ALA A 431 26.88 -11.31 -3.95
C ALA A 431 28.35 -10.93 -3.62
N ASP A 432 28.79 -9.77 -4.10
CA ASP A 432 30.18 -9.33 -3.95
C ASP A 432 30.40 -8.46 -2.72
N GLN A 433 29.44 -7.57 -2.41
CA GLN A 433 29.58 -6.49 -1.43
C GLN A 433 28.77 -6.71 -0.15
N GLY A 434 27.98 -7.82 -0.10
CA GLY A 434 27.05 -8.06 0.99
C GLY A 434 25.85 -7.11 0.96
N HIS A 435 25.06 -7.11 2.03
CA HIS A 435 23.88 -6.25 2.12
C HIS A 435 24.24 -4.78 2.32
N LEU A 436 23.74 -3.90 1.46
CA LEU A 436 23.82 -2.45 1.66
C LEU A 436 23.04 -2.07 2.92
N THR A 437 23.61 -1.18 3.72
CA THR A 437 23.00 -0.69 4.96
C THR A 437 22.72 0.81 4.89
N ALA A 438 21.74 1.29 5.64
CA ALA A 438 21.47 2.71 5.77
C ALA A 438 22.67 3.48 6.39
N ALA A 439 23.46 2.82 7.24
CA ALA A 439 24.68 3.41 7.82
C ALA A 439 25.73 3.68 6.73
N ARG A 440 25.92 2.75 5.78
CA ARG A 440 26.83 2.94 4.65
C ARG A 440 26.36 4.11 3.78
N ILE A 441 25.08 4.14 3.42
CA ILE A 441 24.49 5.23 2.65
C ILE A 441 24.68 6.57 3.37
N ALA A 442 24.42 6.63 4.69
CA ALA A 442 24.59 7.84 5.48
C ALA A 442 26.06 8.31 5.54
N ALA A 443 27.02 7.38 5.55
CA ALA A 443 28.44 7.71 5.46
C ALA A 443 28.82 8.34 4.11
N ASP A 444 28.30 7.78 3.00
CA ASP A 444 28.55 8.30 1.64
C ASP A 444 27.94 9.70 1.42
N ILE A 445 26.76 9.96 2.01
CA ILE A 445 26.08 11.25 1.88
C ILE A 445 26.67 12.33 2.77
N GLY A 446 27.19 11.93 3.93
CA GLY A 446 27.66 12.84 4.98
C GLY A 446 26.50 13.53 5.74
N ARG A 447 26.87 14.42 6.67
CA ARG A 447 25.90 15.15 7.50
C ARG A 447 25.06 16.13 6.67
N GLY A 448 23.81 16.31 7.05
CA GLY A 448 22.89 17.27 6.43
C GLY A 448 21.49 16.75 6.26
N ASP A 449 20.64 17.56 5.67
CA ASP A 449 19.21 17.31 5.46
C ASP A 449 18.97 16.60 4.14
N TYR A 450 18.31 15.43 4.17
CA TYR A 450 18.00 14.66 2.97
C TYR A 450 16.70 13.87 3.13
N VAL A 451 16.13 13.45 2.02
CA VAL A 451 14.99 12.56 1.91
C VAL A 451 15.42 11.24 1.25
N VAL A 452 14.87 10.14 1.71
CA VAL A 452 15.14 8.80 1.17
C VAL A 452 13.91 8.29 0.46
N MET A 453 14.09 7.84 -0.78
CA MET A 453 13.08 7.19 -1.60
C MET A 453 13.47 5.73 -1.84
N LEU A 454 12.60 4.79 -1.43
CA LEU A 454 12.84 3.35 -1.45
C LEU A 454 11.83 2.67 -2.37
N CYS A 455 12.31 1.85 -3.30
CA CYS A 455 11.45 0.98 -4.08
C CYS A 455 12.04 -0.42 -4.20
N GLY A 456 11.23 -1.45 -3.90
CA GLY A 456 11.65 -2.85 -3.90
C GLY A 456 10.68 -3.74 -3.13
N SER A 457 11.14 -4.91 -2.70
CA SER A 457 10.32 -5.85 -1.94
C SER A 457 9.94 -5.32 -0.54
N MET A 458 8.82 -5.80 0.00
CA MET A 458 8.36 -5.38 1.33
C MET A 458 9.39 -5.63 2.46
N PRO A 459 10.10 -6.79 2.49
CA PRO A 459 11.16 -7.00 3.48
C PRO A 459 12.29 -5.98 3.35
N PHE A 460 12.72 -5.65 2.12
CA PHE A 460 13.72 -4.63 1.84
C PHE A 460 13.28 -3.26 2.37
N ILE A 461 12.09 -2.81 2.01
CA ILE A 461 11.53 -1.52 2.46
C ILE A 461 11.44 -1.47 3.99
N ALA A 462 10.96 -2.53 4.62
CA ALA A 462 10.84 -2.60 6.08
C ALA A 462 12.20 -2.53 6.79
N ALA A 463 13.22 -3.22 6.26
CA ALA A 463 14.57 -3.22 6.79
C ALA A 463 15.20 -1.82 6.71
N PHE A 464 15.13 -1.17 5.54
CA PHE A 464 15.69 0.17 5.37
C PHE A 464 14.95 1.24 6.18
N ARG A 465 13.61 1.16 6.26
CA ARG A 465 12.83 2.07 7.12
C ARG A 465 13.25 1.98 8.59
N ARG A 466 13.51 0.77 9.08
CA ARG A 466 13.99 0.57 10.45
C ARG A 466 15.38 1.17 10.61
N GLN A 467 16.34 0.80 9.75
CA GLN A 467 17.71 1.26 9.82
C GLN A 467 17.82 2.80 9.75
N PHE A 468 17.12 3.46 8.83
CA PHE A 468 17.14 4.92 8.74
C PHE A 468 16.50 5.60 9.95
N ARG A 469 15.46 5.01 10.54
CA ARG A 469 14.90 5.52 11.80
C ARG A 469 15.86 5.36 12.97
N ASP A 470 16.58 4.26 13.03
CA ASP A 470 17.61 4.01 14.06
C ASP A 470 18.77 5.02 13.94
N LEU A 471 19.06 5.50 12.72
CA LEU A 471 19.99 6.61 12.47
C LEU A 471 19.38 8.02 12.74
N GLY A 472 18.14 8.08 13.24
CA GLY A 472 17.47 9.34 13.59
C GLY A 472 16.74 10.03 12.44
N LEU A 473 16.63 9.43 11.25
CA LEU A 473 15.87 10.02 10.16
C LEU A 473 14.37 9.97 10.48
N ARG A 474 13.69 11.11 10.31
CA ARG A 474 12.26 11.22 10.58
C ARG A 474 11.45 10.36 9.61
N PRO A 475 10.34 9.74 10.06
CA PRO A 475 9.51 8.86 9.23
C PRO A 475 8.93 9.55 7.98
N ASP A 476 8.65 10.86 8.04
CA ASP A 476 8.14 11.66 6.92
C ASP A 476 9.19 11.92 5.81
N ARG A 477 10.46 11.62 6.08
CA ARG A 477 11.57 11.68 5.13
C ARG A 477 11.94 10.33 4.52
N ILE A 478 11.22 9.26 4.86
CA ILE A 478 11.44 7.93 4.30
C ILE A 478 10.21 7.55 3.50
N ILE A 479 10.29 7.79 2.21
CA ILE A 479 9.23 7.53 1.25
C ILE A 479 9.47 6.15 0.62
N ALA A 480 8.43 5.36 0.47
CA ALA A 480 8.57 4.07 -0.20
C ALA A 480 7.36 3.81 -1.10
N GLU A 481 7.65 3.28 -2.29
CA GLU A 481 6.63 2.73 -3.18
C GLU A 481 6.44 1.24 -2.88
N GLU A 482 5.23 0.88 -2.54
CA GLU A 482 4.84 -0.48 -2.18
C GLU A 482 3.83 -0.98 -3.22
N LEU A 483 4.28 -1.71 -4.24
CA LEU A 483 3.42 -2.24 -5.30
C LEU A 483 2.82 -3.62 -4.99
N GLN A 484 3.25 -4.25 -3.89
CA GLN A 484 2.69 -5.52 -3.47
C GLN A 484 1.40 -5.29 -2.66
N PHE A 485 0.27 -5.31 -3.34
CA PHE A 485 -1.05 -5.20 -2.72
C PHE A 485 -1.49 -6.50 -2.03
N ARG A 486 -0.90 -7.63 -2.39
CA ARG A 486 -0.92 -8.90 -1.65
C ARG A 486 0.44 -9.57 -1.83
N GLY A 487 0.99 -10.12 -0.76
CA GLY A 487 2.26 -10.83 -0.84
C GLY A 487 2.17 -11.99 -1.83
N VAL A 488 2.90 -11.88 -2.93
CA VAL A 488 3.38 -13.08 -3.61
C VAL A 488 4.20 -13.81 -2.57
N PRO A 489 3.94 -15.09 -2.26
CA PRO A 489 4.79 -15.84 -1.35
C PRO A 489 6.23 -15.64 -1.81
N ALA A 490 7.12 -15.26 -0.90
CA ALA A 490 8.54 -15.25 -1.21
C ALA A 490 8.84 -16.63 -1.82
N THR A 491 9.32 -16.63 -3.06
CA THR A 491 9.71 -17.86 -3.74
C THR A 491 10.58 -18.64 -2.78
N ARG A 492 10.19 -19.88 -2.45
CA ARG A 492 11.08 -20.79 -1.74
C ARG A 492 12.43 -20.73 -2.45
N PRO A 493 13.53 -20.59 -1.73
CA PRO A 493 14.84 -20.73 -2.36
C PRO A 493 14.84 -22.08 -3.10
N PRO A 494 15.48 -22.16 -4.28
CA PRO A 494 15.56 -23.41 -5.01
C PRO A 494 16.12 -24.47 -4.05
N PRO A 495 15.64 -25.73 -4.14
CA PRO A 495 16.18 -26.82 -3.32
C PRO A 495 17.69 -26.84 -3.52
N LYS A 496 18.44 -26.82 -2.43
CA LYS A 496 19.88 -27.01 -2.48
C LYS A 496 20.12 -28.30 -3.25
N SER A 497 20.80 -28.21 -4.38
CA SER A 497 21.30 -29.37 -5.10
C SER A 497 22.20 -30.14 -4.15
N SER A 498 21.73 -31.34 -3.80
CA SER A 498 22.49 -32.37 -3.06
C SER A 498 23.70 -32.82 -3.85
#